data_e7339d09ccf3ee313411d30943fb1c2a
#
_entry.id   e7339d09ccf3ee313411d30943fb1c2a
#
_cell.length_a   1.000
_cell.length_b   1.000
_cell.length_c   1.000
_cell.angle_alpha   90.00
_cell.angle_beta   90.00
_cell.angle_gamma   90.00
#
_symmetry.space_group_name_H-M   'P 1'
#
loop_
_entity.id
_entity.type
_entity.pdbx_description
1 polymer ?
#
loop_
_entity_poly.entity_id
_entity_poly.type
_entity_poly.pdbx_seq_one_letter_code
_entity_poly.pdbx_strand_id
1 'polypeptide(L)'
;YDDWSWPKGKLEQGESHRHAAVREIGEETGVSIALGPYLCEVEYPLSEEGKKTRHSRDRAVDTKHTLYWMAQPISGDDAEHLLDAFGPVHRADVGEINDIVWVSVREARKILTHSTDKDTLAIFVDRVQEGAATAQNLLIVRHAKAESRKSWKGTDANRPITPKGAAAEFALNRELACYNPTRLATSPWLRCQETLQVLSWQTERSMEHIDALTEDAFAEHPTIAWLAFLKQIQLTLET
;
A
#
# COMPACT_ATOMS: atom_id res chain seq x y z
N TYR A 1 9.99 7.54 28.35
CA TYR A 1 11.28 7.40 27.67
C TYR A 1 11.43 8.61 26.76
N ASP A 2 12.54 9.34 26.82
CA ASP A 2 12.91 10.39 25.87
C ASP A 2 13.51 9.72 24.60
N ASP A 3 12.66 8.95 23.92
CA ASP A 3 13.08 8.13 22.78
C ASP A 3 12.34 8.56 21.52
N TRP A 4 13.08 9.12 20.56
CA TRP A 4 12.57 9.55 19.27
C TRP A 4 12.86 8.51 18.21
N SER A 5 11.81 7.96 17.61
CA SER A 5 11.88 6.98 16.54
C SER A 5 10.84 7.25 15.46
N TRP A 6 10.98 6.55 14.33
CA TRP A 6 9.93 6.52 13.33
C TRP A 6 8.71 5.77 13.89
N PRO A 7 7.49 6.25 13.59
CA PRO A 7 6.27 5.52 13.93
C PRO A 7 6.30 4.12 13.29
N LYS A 8 5.94 3.10 14.04
CA LYS A 8 5.99 1.70 13.63
C LYS A 8 5.22 0.82 14.60
N GLY A 9 4.66 -0.26 14.09
CA GLY A 9 3.96 -1.21 14.93
C GLY A 9 4.01 -2.65 14.42
N LYS A 10 3.12 -3.49 14.91
CA LYS A 10 3.09 -4.92 14.66
C LYS A 10 1.97 -5.28 13.71
N LEU A 11 2.17 -6.35 12.93
CA LEU A 11 1.12 -6.95 12.13
C LEU A 11 0.02 -7.52 13.02
N GLU A 12 -1.22 -7.25 12.65
CA GLU A 12 -2.37 -7.98 13.15
C GLU A 12 -2.61 -9.27 12.38
N GLN A 13 -3.46 -10.14 12.92
CA GLN A 13 -3.76 -11.42 12.28
C GLN A 13 -4.43 -11.22 10.91
N GLY A 14 -3.77 -11.71 9.87
CA GLY A 14 -4.28 -11.64 8.49
C GLY A 14 -4.03 -10.29 7.80
N GLU A 15 -3.25 -9.41 8.43
CA GLU A 15 -2.88 -8.11 7.90
C GLU A 15 -1.62 -8.19 7.02
N SER A 16 -1.55 -7.38 5.98
CA SER A 16 -0.32 -7.20 5.22
C SER A 16 0.58 -6.14 5.87
N HIS A 17 1.87 -6.18 5.55
CA HIS A 17 2.82 -5.15 6.01
C HIS A 17 2.45 -3.73 5.55
N ARG A 18 1.86 -3.57 4.35
CA ARG A 18 1.42 -2.26 3.84
C ARG A 18 0.24 -1.73 4.63
N HIS A 19 -0.74 -2.61 4.88
CA HIS A 19 -1.92 -2.25 5.65
C HIS A 19 -1.51 -1.87 7.09
N ALA A 20 -0.64 -2.67 7.74
CA ALA A 20 -0.10 -2.36 9.04
C ALA A 20 0.62 -0.99 9.07
N ALA A 21 1.44 -0.70 8.07
CA ALA A 21 2.16 0.58 8.00
C ALA A 21 1.19 1.78 7.98
N VAL A 22 0.11 1.72 7.19
CA VAL A 22 -0.89 2.79 7.14
C VAL A 22 -1.69 2.87 8.45
N ARG A 23 -2.12 1.73 9.00
CA ARG A 23 -2.87 1.66 10.25
C ARG A 23 -2.05 2.24 11.42
N GLU A 24 -0.83 1.77 11.62
CA GLU A 24 0.04 2.20 12.72
C GLU A 24 0.35 3.71 12.68
N ILE A 25 0.59 4.27 11.48
CA ILE A 25 0.72 5.72 11.34
C ILE A 25 -0.57 6.44 11.77
N GLY A 26 -1.72 5.95 11.33
CA GLY A 26 -3.01 6.50 11.73
C GLY A 26 -3.24 6.40 13.24
N GLU A 27 -2.95 5.26 13.85
CA GLU A 27 -3.09 5.01 15.30
C GLU A 27 -2.15 5.89 16.13
N GLU A 28 -0.85 5.86 15.83
CA GLU A 28 0.17 6.58 16.60
C GLU A 28 0.10 8.10 16.37
N THR A 29 -0.17 8.54 15.13
CA THR A 29 -0.06 9.97 14.79
C THR A 29 -1.41 10.66 14.50
N GLY A 30 -2.44 9.90 14.12
CA GLY A 30 -3.70 10.42 13.62
C GLY A 30 -3.63 11.05 12.23
N VAL A 31 -2.55 10.78 11.51
CA VAL A 31 -2.36 11.27 10.15
C VAL A 31 -2.73 10.17 9.17
N SER A 32 -3.64 10.47 8.24
CA SER A 32 -3.89 9.61 7.09
C SER A 32 -2.77 9.76 6.08
N ILE A 33 -2.28 8.65 5.53
CA ILE A 33 -1.17 8.63 4.59
C ILE A 33 -1.46 7.78 3.35
N ALA A 34 -0.82 8.14 2.25
CA ALA A 34 -0.66 7.27 1.09
C ALA A 34 0.78 6.76 1.02
N LEU A 35 0.95 5.45 0.84
CA LEU A 35 2.27 4.85 0.67
C LEU A 35 2.88 5.25 -0.66
N GLY A 36 4.15 5.56 -0.63
CA GLY A 36 5.04 5.70 -1.76
C GLY A 36 5.94 4.47 -1.94
N PRO A 37 7.15 4.66 -2.48
CA PRO A 37 8.10 3.57 -2.68
C PRO A 37 8.50 2.87 -1.38
N TYR A 38 8.72 1.56 -1.47
CA TYR A 38 9.38 0.80 -0.42
C TYR A 38 10.79 1.36 -0.18
N LEU A 39 11.13 1.54 1.09
CA LEU A 39 12.39 2.17 1.49
C LEU A 39 13.45 1.12 1.84
N CYS A 40 13.23 0.39 2.91
CA CYS A 40 14.16 -0.64 3.40
C CYS A 40 13.53 -1.57 4.41
N GLU A 41 14.24 -2.64 4.72
CA GLU A 41 14.00 -3.54 5.85
C GLU A 41 15.16 -3.40 6.83
N VAL A 42 14.84 -3.35 8.11
CA VAL A 42 15.81 -3.35 9.21
C VAL A 42 15.59 -4.59 10.04
N GLU A 43 16.66 -5.34 10.26
CA GLU A 43 16.66 -6.56 11.07
C GLU A 43 17.48 -6.35 12.35
N TYR A 44 16.94 -6.79 13.47
CA TYR A 44 17.68 -6.80 14.73
C TYR A 44 17.26 -7.96 15.64
N PRO A 45 18.19 -8.53 16.41
CA PRO A 45 17.88 -9.64 17.30
C PRO A 45 17.06 -9.18 18.51
N LEU A 46 15.98 -9.90 18.83
CA LEU A 46 15.11 -9.60 19.97
C LEU A 46 15.82 -9.68 21.35
N SER A 47 17.01 -10.27 21.43
CA SER A 47 17.84 -10.29 22.63
C SER A 47 18.34 -8.91 23.07
N GLU A 48 18.32 -7.91 22.19
CA GLU A 48 18.72 -6.53 22.48
C GLU A 48 17.62 -5.70 23.13
N GLU A 49 16.35 -6.13 23.10
CA GLU A 49 15.21 -5.47 23.74
C GLU A 49 15.06 -5.78 25.25
N GLY A 50 16.15 -5.97 25.99
CA GLY A 50 16.15 -5.82 27.46
C GLY A 50 15.58 -6.96 28.30
N LYS A 51 15.33 -8.15 27.77
CA LYS A 51 14.99 -9.35 28.58
C LYS A 51 16.14 -10.33 28.64
N LYS A 52 16.92 -10.24 29.71
CA LYS A 52 17.83 -11.33 30.16
C LYS A 52 17.00 -12.56 30.52
N THR A 53 16.60 -13.36 29.54
CA THR A 53 16.10 -14.72 29.80
C THR A 53 17.30 -15.68 29.93
N ARG A 54 17.58 -16.03 31.17
CA ARG A 54 18.48 -17.16 31.51
C ARG A 54 17.88 -18.45 30.94
N HIS A 55 18.74 -19.23 30.28
CA HIS A 55 18.56 -20.62 29.86
C HIS A 55 17.79 -20.93 28.60
N SER A 56 18.49 -20.97 27.46
CA SER A 56 18.30 -22.06 26.48
C SER A 56 19.48 -22.04 25.49
N ARG A 57 20.20 -23.12 25.39
CA ARG A 57 21.43 -23.27 24.58
C ARG A 57 21.18 -23.56 23.08
N ASP A 58 19.92 -23.65 22.61
CA ASP A 58 19.58 -24.07 21.24
C ASP A 58 18.30 -23.39 20.73
N ARG A 59 18.17 -22.06 20.86
CA ARG A 59 17.13 -21.34 20.14
C ARG A 59 17.78 -20.48 19.06
N ALA A 60 17.28 -20.63 17.83
CA ALA A 60 17.48 -19.62 16.80
C ALA A 60 17.18 -18.25 17.42
N VAL A 61 18.07 -17.30 17.23
CA VAL A 61 17.86 -15.91 17.72
C VAL A 61 16.64 -15.40 16.99
N ASP A 62 15.54 -15.14 17.72
CA ASP A 62 14.36 -14.51 17.13
C ASP A 62 14.78 -13.14 16.63
N THR A 63 14.62 -12.91 15.35
CA THR A 63 14.96 -11.65 14.69
C THR A 63 13.69 -10.87 14.44
N LYS A 64 13.66 -9.59 14.81
CA LYS A 64 12.59 -8.67 14.45
C LYS A 64 12.91 -8.03 13.10
N HIS A 65 11.93 -8.07 12.20
CA HIS A 65 11.97 -7.46 10.89
C HIS A 65 11.05 -6.24 10.88
N THR A 66 11.56 -5.08 10.51
CA THR A 66 10.77 -3.87 10.38
C THR A 66 10.92 -3.34 8.97
N LEU A 67 9.81 -3.23 8.25
CA LEU A 67 9.76 -2.75 6.87
C LEU A 67 9.32 -1.28 6.87
N TYR A 68 10.01 -0.46 6.08
CA TYR A 68 9.74 0.97 5.95
C TYR A 68 9.36 1.35 4.52
N TRP A 69 8.43 2.29 4.41
CA TRP A 69 8.00 2.92 3.16
C TRP A 69 8.14 4.43 3.26
N MET A 70 8.35 5.08 2.14
CA MET A 70 8.03 6.50 2.02
C MET A 70 6.51 6.65 2.03
N ALA A 71 6.02 7.77 2.56
CA ALA A 71 4.59 8.06 2.56
C ALA A 71 4.36 9.57 2.46
N GLN A 72 3.19 9.93 1.98
CA GLN A 72 2.72 11.32 1.93
C GLN A 72 1.45 11.45 2.78
N PRO A 73 1.32 12.51 3.58
CA PRO A 73 0.07 12.79 4.28
C PRO A 73 -1.01 13.17 3.26
N ILE A 74 -2.22 12.69 3.52
CA ILE A 74 -3.42 13.04 2.77
C ILE A 74 -4.45 13.65 3.71
N SER A 75 -5.34 14.50 3.20
CA SER A 75 -6.34 15.21 3.98
C SER A 75 -7.60 15.48 3.17
N GLY A 76 -8.65 15.97 3.83
CA GLY A 76 -9.93 16.28 3.20
C GLY A 76 -10.62 15.00 2.68
N ASP A 77 -11.35 15.13 1.60
CA ASP A 77 -12.16 14.07 0.99
C ASP A 77 -11.33 12.82 0.67
N ASP A 78 -10.09 12.99 0.24
CA ASP A 78 -9.17 11.86 -0.03
C ASP A 78 -8.89 11.03 1.23
N ALA A 79 -8.77 11.67 2.39
CA ALA A 79 -8.56 10.96 3.65
C ALA A 79 -9.83 10.21 4.10
N GLU A 80 -11.02 10.78 3.90
CA GLU A 80 -12.30 10.16 4.20
C GLU A 80 -12.53 8.94 3.30
N HIS A 81 -12.37 9.09 1.99
CA HIS A 81 -12.49 7.97 1.03
C HIS A 81 -11.47 6.86 1.28
N LEU A 82 -10.25 7.21 1.73
CA LEU A 82 -9.29 6.20 2.12
C LEU A 82 -9.80 5.35 3.28
N LEU A 83 -10.37 5.97 4.32
CA LEU A 83 -10.89 5.26 5.49
C LEU A 83 -12.04 4.33 5.12
N ASP A 84 -12.91 4.71 4.18
CA ASP A 84 -14.00 3.87 3.69
C ASP A 84 -13.48 2.59 3.00
N ALA A 85 -12.42 2.72 2.21
CA ALA A 85 -11.83 1.60 1.50
C ALA A 85 -10.87 0.77 2.38
N PHE A 86 -10.16 1.43 3.29
CA PHE A 86 -9.15 0.83 4.16
C PHE A 86 -9.76 0.15 5.39
N GLY A 87 -10.73 0.79 6.01
CA GLY A 87 -11.36 0.41 7.26
C GLY A 87 -11.01 1.36 8.40
N PRO A 88 -11.72 1.26 9.53
CA PRO A 88 -11.54 2.17 10.66
C PRO A 88 -10.13 2.01 11.27
N VAL A 89 -9.54 3.15 11.60
CA VAL A 89 -8.26 3.24 12.33
C VAL A 89 -8.55 3.83 13.70
N HIS A 90 -8.18 3.11 14.75
CA HIS A 90 -8.36 3.55 16.13
C HIS A 90 -7.10 4.29 16.61
N ARG A 91 -7.27 5.26 17.46
CA ARG A 91 -6.13 5.95 18.06
C ARG A 91 -5.42 5.05 19.07
N ALA A 92 -4.10 5.14 19.12
CA ALA A 92 -3.30 4.48 20.14
C ALA A 92 -3.76 4.85 21.55
N ASP A 93 -3.54 3.96 22.50
CA ASP A 93 -3.93 4.18 23.89
C ASP A 93 -3.21 5.39 24.51
N VAL A 94 -3.89 6.05 25.44
CA VAL A 94 -3.34 7.23 26.15
C VAL A 94 -2.08 6.81 26.91
N GLY A 95 -0.95 7.41 26.53
CA GLY A 95 0.36 7.17 27.16
C GLY A 95 1.28 6.22 26.37
N GLU A 96 0.83 5.65 25.25
CA GLU A 96 1.68 4.90 24.36
C GLU A 96 2.60 5.83 23.55
N ILE A 97 2.03 6.91 23.00
CA ILE A 97 2.76 7.97 22.29
C ILE A 97 2.69 9.24 23.10
N ASN A 98 3.87 9.76 23.49
CA ASN A 98 3.95 10.97 24.32
C ASN A 98 3.90 12.25 23.49
N ASP A 99 4.55 12.26 22.32
CA ASP A 99 4.62 13.45 21.46
C ASP A 99 4.86 13.08 19.99
N ILE A 100 4.41 13.94 19.09
CA ILE A 100 4.54 13.80 17.65
C ILE A 100 5.04 15.13 17.09
N VAL A 101 6.13 15.10 16.33
CA VAL A 101 6.72 16.31 15.77
C VAL A 101 7.02 16.15 14.28
N TRP A 102 6.73 17.20 13.52
CA TRP A 102 7.17 17.34 12.14
C TRP A 102 8.49 18.09 12.12
N VAL A 103 9.51 17.46 11.60
CA VAL A 103 10.86 18.02 11.60
C VAL A 103 11.52 17.96 10.22
N SER A 104 12.44 18.86 9.98
CA SER A 104 13.30 18.76 8.79
C SER A 104 14.25 17.57 8.91
N VAL A 105 14.77 17.08 7.77
CA VAL A 105 15.81 16.04 7.72
C VAL A 105 17.00 16.37 8.63
N ARG A 106 17.39 17.66 8.66
CA ARG A 106 18.51 18.13 9.49
C ARG A 106 18.22 17.98 10.98
N GLU A 107 17.00 18.23 11.39
CA GLU A 107 16.55 18.09 12.79
C GLU A 107 16.37 16.63 13.15
N ALA A 108 15.73 15.82 12.26
CA ALA A 108 15.56 14.38 12.46
C ALA A 108 16.91 13.70 12.77
N ARG A 109 17.99 14.04 12.04
CA ARG A 109 19.34 13.50 12.31
C ARG A 109 19.86 13.74 13.71
N LYS A 110 19.37 14.82 14.39
CA LYS A 110 19.81 15.19 15.74
C LYS A 110 18.98 14.51 16.80
N ILE A 111 17.65 14.43 16.61
CA ILE A 111 16.73 13.96 17.64
C ILE A 111 16.54 12.44 17.61
N LEU A 112 16.62 11.77 16.45
CA LEU A 112 16.49 10.31 16.37
C LEU A 112 17.49 9.64 17.32
N THR A 113 16.97 8.76 18.17
CA THR A 113 17.73 8.14 19.24
C THR A 113 18.58 6.97 18.71
N HIS A 114 17.97 6.09 17.91
CA HIS A 114 18.61 4.86 17.45
C HIS A 114 19.45 5.07 16.18
N SER A 115 20.57 4.34 16.09
CA SER A 115 21.42 4.34 14.88
C SER A 115 20.67 3.81 13.67
N THR A 116 19.88 2.75 13.84
CA THR A 116 19.04 2.16 12.79
C THR A 116 18.04 3.15 12.19
N ASP A 117 17.44 4.02 13.01
CA ASP A 117 16.53 5.06 12.53
C ASP A 117 17.27 6.15 11.74
N LYS A 118 18.52 6.45 12.12
CA LYS A 118 19.39 7.37 11.38
C LYS A 118 19.86 6.79 10.05
N ASP A 119 20.10 5.48 10.01
CA ASP A 119 20.44 4.77 8.77
C ASP A 119 19.24 4.75 7.82
N THR A 120 18.03 4.50 8.33
CA THR A 120 16.78 4.61 7.58
C THR A 120 16.57 6.02 7.03
N LEU A 121 16.85 7.07 7.83
CA LEU A 121 16.83 8.46 7.37
C LEU A 121 17.82 8.71 6.24
N ALA A 122 19.02 8.13 6.29
CA ALA A 122 20.01 8.28 5.21
C ALA A 122 19.47 7.67 3.90
N ILE A 123 18.93 6.45 3.94
CA ILE A 123 18.28 5.81 2.78
C ILE A 123 17.12 6.67 2.24
N PHE A 124 16.28 7.22 3.12
CA PHE A 124 15.21 8.14 2.72
C PHE A 124 15.75 9.35 1.94
N VAL A 125 16.84 9.98 2.45
CA VAL A 125 17.46 11.14 1.78
C VAL A 125 17.97 10.77 0.40
N ASP A 126 18.62 9.63 0.26
CA ASP A 126 19.14 9.15 -1.02
C ASP A 126 17.97 8.92 -2.02
N ARG A 127 16.88 8.31 -1.58
CA ARG A 127 15.67 8.13 -2.40
C ARG A 127 15.03 9.46 -2.83
N VAL A 128 14.99 10.44 -1.92
CA VAL A 128 14.51 11.79 -2.26
C VAL A 128 15.39 12.43 -3.34
N GLN A 129 16.71 12.29 -3.25
CA GLN A 129 17.65 12.79 -4.26
C GLN A 129 17.49 12.09 -5.61
N GLU A 130 17.11 10.81 -5.62
CA GLU A 130 16.75 10.04 -6.81
C GLU A 130 15.39 10.42 -7.41
N GLY A 131 14.62 11.33 -6.78
CA GLY A 131 13.31 11.80 -7.24
C GLY A 131 12.12 11.03 -6.68
N ALA A 132 12.32 10.14 -5.70
CA ALA A 132 11.24 9.32 -5.15
C ALA A 132 10.14 10.13 -4.44
N ALA A 133 10.45 11.35 -3.96
CA ALA A 133 9.46 12.21 -3.29
C ALA A 133 8.35 12.72 -4.24
N THR A 134 8.63 12.77 -5.53
CA THR A 134 7.68 13.19 -6.58
C THR A 134 7.28 12.05 -7.52
N ALA A 135 7.71 10.82 -7.21
CA ALA A 135 7.38 9.66 -8.01
C ALA A 135 5.89 9.31 -7.86
N GLN A 136 5.25 9.05 -8.99
CA GLN A 136 3.86 8.60 -9.04
C GLN A 136 3.80 7.07 -8.91
N ASN A 137 2.75 6.57 -8.26
CA ASN A 137 2.50 5.14 -8.14
C ASN A 137 1.65 4.63 -9.32
N LEU A 138 2.11 3.60 -10.00
CA LEU A 138 1.33 2.84 -10.96
C LEU A 138 1.04 1.45 -10.41
N LEU A 139 -0.22 1.16 -10.11
CA LEU A 139 -0.67 -0.13 -9.61
C LEU A 139 -1.25 -0.95 -10.77
N ILE A 140 -0.61 -2.06 -11.10
CA ILE A 140 -1.09 -2.97 -12.15
C ILE A 140 -1.79 -4.14 -11.48
N VAL A 141 -3.10 -4.24 -11.71
CA VAL A 141 -3.98 -5.23 -11.09
C VAL A 141 -4.45 -6.24 -12.12
N ARG A 142 -4.26 -7.53 -11.82
CA ARG A 142 -4.90 -8.62 -12.57
C ARG A 142 -6.30 -8.84 -12.01
N HIS A 143 -7.29 -9.07 -12.89
CA HIS A 143 -8.66 -9.38 -12.47
C HIS A 143 -8.72 -10.56 -11.46
N ALA A 144 -9.65 -10.49 -10.53
CA ALA A 144 -9.95 -11.53 -9.55
C ALA A 144 -10.36 -12.85 -10.24
N LYS A 145 -10.44 -13.94 -9.47
CA LYS A 145 -10.79 -15.24 -10.01
C LYS A 145 -12.18 -15.20 -10.65
N ALA A 146 -12.21 -15.36 -11.98
CA ALA A 146 -13.44 -15.41 -12.78
C ALA A 146 -13.94 -16.84 -12.98
N GLU A 147 -15.20 -16.97 -13.41
CA GLU A 147 -15.79 -18.24 -13.83
C GLU A 147 -14.92 -18.94 -14.89
N SER A 148 -14.98 -20.26 -14.95
CA SER A 148 -14.19 -21.03 -15.92
C SER A 148 -14.70 -20.83 -17.35
N ARG A 149 -13.82 -20.55 -18.31
CA ARG A 149 -14.18 -20.47 -19.74
C ARG A 149 -14.89 -21.75 -20.23
N LYS A 150 -14.55 -22.92 -19.65
CA LYS A 150 -15.14 -24.21 -20.05
C LYS A 150 -16.60 -24.38 -19.62
N SER A 151 -16.97 -23.78 -18.50
CA SER A 151 -18.33 -23.88 -17.93
C SER A 151 -19.21 -22.68 -18.25
N TRP A 152 -18.62 -21.53 -18.59
CA TRP A 152 -19.35 -20.31 -18.89
C TRP A 152 -20.06 -20.41 -20.25
N LYS A 153 -21.37 -20.09 -20.26
CA LYS A 153 -22.20 -20.18 -21.47
C LYS A 153 -22.40 -18.84 -22.19
N GLY A 154 -21.94 -17.75 -21.61
CA GLY A 154 -21.98 -16.41 -22.21
C GLY A 154 -20.74 -16.10 -23.03
N THR A 155 -20.62 -14.86 -23.48
CA THR A 155 -19.40 -14.35 -24.12
C THR A 155 -18.29 -14.21 -23.07
N ASP A 156 -17.03 -14.28 -23.49
CA ASP A 156 -15.90 -14.11 -22.56
C ASP A 156 -15.87 -12.70 -21.94
N ALA A 157 -16.35 -11.70 -22.67
CA ALA A 157 -16.51 -10.35 -22.18
C ALA A 157 -17.44 -10.24 -20.96
N ASN A 158 -18.50 -11.05 -20.94
CA ASN A 158 -19.52 -11.06 -19.86
C ASN A 158 -19.25 -12.12 -18.77
N ARG A 159 -18.09 -12.72 -18.75
CA ARG A 159 -17.71 -13.73 -17.75
C ARG A 159 -17.39 -13.06 -16.42
N PRO A 160 -18.19 -13.31 -15.35
CA PRO A 160 -18.04 -12.63 -14.07
C PRO A 160 -16.93 -13.24 -13.21
N ILE A 161 -16.58 -12.54 -12.12
CA ILE A 161 -15.78 -13.14 -11.06
C ILE A 161 -16.57 -14.18 -10.27
N THR A 162 -15.89 -15.15 -9.68
CA THR A 162 -16.51 -16.15 -8.80
C THR A 162 -16.76 -15.56 -7.40
N PRO A 163 -17.61 -16.19 -6.55
CA PRO A 163 -17.73 -15.78 -5.14
C PRO A 163 -16.39 -15.77 -4.40
N LYS A 164 -15.48 -16.69 -4.74
CA LYS A 164 -14.11 -16.68 -4.20
C LYS A 164 -13.30 -15.48 -4.72
N GLY A 165 -13.54 -15.07 -5.96
CA GLY A 165 -12.94 -13.88 -6.56
C GLY A 165 -13.41 -12.61 -5.86
N ALA A 166 -14.73 -12.50 -5.63
CA ALA A 166 -15.32 -11.38 -4.89
C ALA A 166 -14.80 -11.27 -3.44
N ALA A 167 -14.67 -12.40 -2.74
CA ALA A 167 -14.08 -12.40 -1.40
C ALA A 167 -12.61 -11.92 -1.39
N ALA A 168 -11.83 -12.28 -2.43
CA ALA A 168 -10.44 -11.81 -2.57
C ALA A 168 -10.34 -10.33 -2.96
N GLU A 169 -11.36 -9.79 -3.62
CA GLU A 169 -11.46 -8.37 -3.99
C GLU A 169 -11.46 -7.47 -2.75
N PHE A 170 -12.19 -7.81 -1.70
CA PHE A 170 -12.17 -7.02 -0.46
C PHE A 170 -10.78 -6.91 0.15
N ALA A 171 -10.01 -7.99 0.15
CA ALA A 171 -8.62 -7.95 0.61
C ALA A 171 -7.74 -7.10 -0.33
N LEU A 172 -7.96 -7.22 -1.65
CA LEU A 172 -7.25 -6.42 -2.64
C LEU A 172 -7.56 -4.92 -2.49
N ASN A 173 -8.81 -4.55 -2.26
CA ASN A 173 -9.21 -3.16 -2.06
C ASN A 173 -8.47 -2.50 -0.91
N ARG A 174 -8.34 -3.20 0.21
CA ARG A 174 -7.57 -2.71 1.36
C ARG A 174 -6.09 -2.49 1.02
N GLU A 175 -5.51 -3.36 0.22
CA GLU A 175 -4.12 -3.20 -0.27
C GLU A 175 -3.98 -2.01 -1.22
N LEU A 176 -4.92 -1.84 -2.16
CA LEU A 176 -4.90 -0.73 -3.10
C LEU A 176 -5.14 0.61 -2.39
N ALA A 177 -6.03 0.63 -1.39
CA ALA A 177 -6.32 1.81 -0.58
C ALA A 177 -5.06 2.37 0.12
N CYS A 178 -4.09 1.52 0.49
CA CYS A 178 -2.84 1.98 1.09
C CYS A 178 -2.07 3.00 0.22
N TYR A 179 -2.32 3.03 -1.09
CA TYR A 179 -1.67 3.92 -2.04
C TYR A 179 -2.53 5.12 -2.46
N ASN A 180 -3.75 5.21 -1.97
CA ASN A 180 -4.72 6.24 -2.35
C ASN A 180 -4.78 6.47 -3.88
N PRO A 181 -5.15 5.47 -4.70
CA PRO A 181 -5.18 5.62 -6.15
C PRO A 181 -6.19 6.69 -6.55
N THR A 182 -5.73 7.73 -7.23
CA THR A 182 -6.57 8.87 -7.66
C THR A 182 -7.28 8.64 -8.98
N ARG A 183 -6.86 7.64 -9.76
CA ARG A 183 -7.41 7.29 -11.05
C ARG A 183 -7.55 5.78 -11.20
N LEU A 184 -8.72 5.33 -11.66
CA LEU A 184 -8.99 3.91 -11.92
C LEU A 184 -9.22 3.71 -13.41
N ALA A 185 -8.42 2.85 -14.04
CA ALA A 185 -8.55 2.47 -15.45
C ALA A 185 -8.69 0.96 -15.55
N THR A 186 -9.60 0.47 -16.38
CA THR A 186 -9.90 -0.96 -16.51
C THR A 186 -10.27 -1.35 -17.94
N SER A 187 -10.12 -2.63 -18.24
CA SER A 187 -10.74 -3.24 -19.41
C SER A 187 -12.28 -3.22 -19.27
N PRO A 188 -13.05 -3.07 -20.36
CA PRO A 188 -14.51 -3.13 -20.32
C PRO A 188 -15.07 -4.52 -20.02
N TRP A 189 -14.25 -5.57 -19.93
CA TRP A 189 -14.71 -6.91 -19.62
C TRP A 189 -15.19 -7.02 -18.16
N LEU A 190 -16.35 -7.67 -17.97
CA LEU A 190 -17.07 -7.72 -16.71
C LEU A 190 -16.18 -8.06 -15.50
N ARG A 191 -15.39 -9.14 -15.59
CA ARG A 191 -14.49 -9.56 -14.50
C ARG A 191 -13.45 -8.51 -14.12
N CYS A 192 -13.05 -7.64 -15.07
CA CYS A 192 -12.09 -6.58 -14.79
C CYS A 192 -12.78 -5.42 -14.06
N GLN A 193 -13.99 -5.06 -14.50
CA GLN A 193 -14.80 -4.05 -13.83
C GLN A 193 -15.15 -4.49 -12.40
N GLU A 194 -15.68 -5.71 -12.24
CA GLU A 194 -16.05 -6.27 -10.94
C GLU A 194 -14.86 -6.27 -9.96
N THR A 195 -13.63 -6.47 -10.44
CA THR A 195 -12.42 -6.48 -9.59
C THR A 195 -12.12 -5.13 -8.95
N LEU A 196 -12.53 -4.03 -9.52
CA LEU A 196 -12.31 -2.68 -8.99
C LEU A 196 -13.60 -1.99 -8.53
N GLN A 197 -14.74 -2.67 -8.63
CA GLN A 197 -16.04 -2.07 -8.41
C GLN A 197 -16.22 -1.55 -6.97
N VAL A 198 -15.81 -2.35 -5.99
CA VAL A 198 -15.94 -1.98 -4.57
C VAL A 198 -15.01 -0.80 -4.26
N LEU A 199 -13.77 -0.83 -4.74
CA LEU A 199 -12.84 0.28 -4.59
C LEU A 199 -13.39 1.57 -5.21
N SER A 200 -13.95 1.48 -6.44
CA SER A 200 -14.57 2.60 -7.12
C SER A 200 -15.71 3.22 -6.30
N TRP A 201 -16.55 2.41 -5.69
CA TRP A 201 -17.65 2.88 -4.86
C TRP A 201 -17.17 3.50 -3.54
N GLN A 202 -16.25 2.84 -2.85
CA GLN A 202 -15.74 3.31 -1.56
C GLN A 202 -14.93 4.60 -1.68
N THR A 203 -14.21 4.77 -2.80
CA THR A 203 -13.40 5.96 -3.03
C THR A 203 -14.11 7.04 -3.86
N GLU A 204 -15.38 6.82 -4.25
CA GLU A 204 -16.18 7.68 -5.13
C GLU A 204 -15.48 8.02 -6.47
N ARG A 205 -14.54 7.15 -6.91
CA ARG A 205 -13.78 7.35 -8.14
C ARG A 205 -14.36 6.53 -9.28
N SER A 206 -14.69 7.20 -10.40
CA SER A 206 -15.16 6.52 -11.59
C SER A 206 -14.06 5.68 -12.25
N MET A 207 -14.44 4.55 -12.83
CA MET A 207 -13.55 3.72 -13.64
C MET A 207 -13.58 4.19 -15.10
N GLU A 208 -12.41 4.46 -15.68
CA GLU A 208 -12.24 4.67 -17.11
C GLU A 208 -12.14 3.31 -17.81
N HIS A 209 -13.03 3.05 -18.76
CA HIS A 209 -12.99 1.83 -19.56
C HIS A 209 -12.14 2.04 -20.82
N ILE A 210 -11.16 1.15 -21.04
CA ILE A 210 -10.23 1.24 -22.15
C ILE A 210 -10.39 0.00 -23.05
N ASP A 211 -11.12 0.16 -24.15
CA ASP A 211 -11.46 -0.94 -25.07
C ASP A 211 -10.24 -1.65 -25.63
N ALA A 212 -9.16 -0.93 -25.88
CA ALA A 212 -7.92 -1.51 -26.37
C ALA A 212 -7.21 -2.44 -25.34
N LEU A 213 -7.60 -2.41 -24.06
CA LEU A 213 -7.05 -3.28 -23.02
C LEU A 213 -7.87 -4.55 -22.80
N THR A 214 -8.45 -5.09 -23.86
CA THR A 214 -9.08 -6.42 -23.87
C THR A 214 -8.14 -7.47 -24.44
N GLU A 215 -8.37 -8.73 -24.09
CA GLU A 215 -7.61 -9.86 -24.65
C GLU A 215 -7.84 -9.98 -26.18
N ASP A 216 -9.06 -9.73 -26.64
CA ASP A 216 -9.40 -9.72 -28.05
C ASP A 216 -8.70 -8.59 -28.81
N ALA A 217 -8.76 -7.36 -28.29
CA ALA A 217 -8.07 -6.22 -28.89
C ALA A 217 -6.55 -6.42 -28.95
N PHE A 218 -5.97 -7.03 -27.91
CA PHE A 218 -4.55 -7.37 -27.93
C PHE A 218 -4.22 -8.45 -28.96
N ALA A 219 -5.08 -9.46 -29.13
CA ALA A 219 -4.88 -10.51 -30.13
C ALA A 219 -4.98 -9.98 -31.57
N GLU A 220 -5.92 -9.05 -31.81
CA GLU A 220 -6.12 -8.45 -33.13
C GLU A 220 -5.08 -7.37 -33.47
N HIS A 221 -4.81 -6.49 -32.49
CA HIS A 221 -3.99 -5.30 -32.65
C HIS A 221 -3.04 -5.06 -31.47
N PRO A 222 -2.02 -5.88 -31.25
CA PRO A 222 -1.15 -5.82 -30.07
C PRO A 222 -0.45 -4.46 -29.90
N THR A 223 -0.09 -3.82 -31.00
CA THR A 223 0.54 -2.47 -30.97
C THR A 223 -0.42 -1.40 -30.43
N ILE A 224 -1.69 -1.46 -30.80
CA ILE A 224 -2.71 -0.49 -30.33
C ILE A 224 -2.94 -0.71 -28.84
N ALA A 225 -3.07 -1.94 -28.39
CA ALA A 225 -3.21 -2.28 -26.97
C ALA A 225 -2.00 -1.81 -26.16
N TRP A 226 -0.79 -2.00 -26.67
CA TRP A 226 0.44 -1.53 -26.03
C TRP A 226 0.50 0.00 -25.95
N LEU A 227 0.17 0.72 -27.02
CA LEU A 227 0.12 2.18 -27.02
C LEU A 227 -0.96 2.72 -26.06
N ALA A 228 -2.12 2.06 -25.95
CA ALA A 228 -3.14 2.40 -24.98
C ALA A 228 -2.64 2.25 -23.54
N PHE A 229 -1.89 1.18 -23.25
CA PHE A 229 -1.25 0.98 -21.95
C PHE A 229 -0.18 2.05 -21.65
N LEU A 230 0.70 2.35 -22.61
CA LEU A 230 1.72 3.40 -22.46
C LEU A 230 1.09 4.78 -22.20
N LYS A 231 -0.05 5.07 -22.84
CA LYS A 231 -0.80 6.28 -22.57
C LYS A 231 -1.26 6.37 -21.12
N GLN A 232 -1.64 5.24 -20.48
CA GLN A 232 -2.01 5.25 -19.07
C GLN A 232 -0.81 5.59 -18.18
N ILE A 233 0.37 5.07 -18.51
CA ILE A 233 1.61 5.42 -17.80
C ILE A 233 1.90 6.92 -17.96
N GLN A 234 1.82 7.44 -19.16
CA GLN A 234 2.05 8.86 -19.41
C GLN A 234 1.08 9.75 -18.61
N LEU A 235 -0.21 9.44 -18.61
CA LEU A 235 -1.21 10.18 -17.84
C LEU A 235 -0.94 10.13 -16.33
N THR A 236 -0.38 9.05 -15.82
CA THR A 236 0.03 8.94 -14.41
C THR A 236 1.21 9.85 -14.09
N LEU A 237 2.09 10.11 -15.05
CA LEU A 237 3.25 10.99 -14.86
C LEU A 237 2.92 12.48 -15.01
N GLU A 238 1.78 12.82 -15.60
CA GLU A 238 1.31 14.19 -15.84
C GLU A 238 0.41 14.74 -14.72
N THR A 239 -0.05 13.88 -13.80
CA THR A 239 -0.89 14.24 -12.65
C THR A 239 -0.09 14.36 -11.36
#